data_d1635d8c1213ca8cfcd49ef634153126
#
_entry.id   d1635d8c1213ca8cfcd49ef634153126
#
_cell.length_a   1.000
_cell.length_b   1.000
_cell.length_c   1.000
_cell.angle_alpha   90.00
_cell.angle_beta   90.00
_cell.angle_gamma   90.00
#
_symmetry.space_group_name_H-M   'P 1'
#
loop_
_entity.id
_entity.type
_entity.pdbx_description
1 polymer ?
#
loop_
_entity_poly.entity_id
_entity_poly.type
_entity_poly.pdbx_seq_one_letter_code
_entity_poly.pdbx_strand_id
1 'polypeptide(L)'
;MPRQQPRRLVPANRRHRLAKGVLGLLAAIAMMLAGLQARAQAGSGGWEFTLAPYAIAAAMDGVTVVKGVEADVDIPFDTILENLDMTFMGHFDMQNERWLLSSDLIYMDLEASSEPADRTTTATMQETLFEVAGGYRVTPAVTLLAGVRYVDLGVGLSYAGPSLERDADASKSWVDPFVGAHVTAALGDRWWLGVHGDVGGFGVGSELAWQAYANVGFRASDLVSVVAGYRAFDVDYEDGSGADAFRYDVLTSGPQIGVTFRF
;
A
#
# COMPACT_ATOMS: atom_id res chain seq x y z
N MET A 1 -47.51 -20.02 7.99
CA MET A 1 -47.26 -18.58 7.70
C MET A 1 -45.75 -18.42 7.53
N PRO A 2 -45.24 -18.08 6.35
CA PRO A 2 -43.81 -17.90 6.15
C PRO A 2 -43.38 -16.54 6.72
N ARG A 3 -42.39 -16.57 7.63
CA ARG A 3 -41.77 -15.36 8.17
C ARG A 3 -40.97 -14.67 7.05
N GLN A 4 -41.36 -13.44 6.73
CA GLN A 4 -40.57 -12.57 5.86
C GLN A 4 -39.26 -12.19 6.59
N GLN A 5 -38.14 -12.53 6.00
CA GLN A 5 -36.82 -12.03 6.41
C GLN A 5 -36.75 -10.51 6.19
N PRO A 6 -36.22 -9.73 7.11
CA PRO A 6 -36.01 -8.31 6.91
C PRO A 6 -34.91 -8.13 5.84
N ARG A 7 -35.25 -7.46 4.74
CA ARG A 7 -34.28 -7.00 3.73
C ARG A 7 -33.34 -6.00 4.41
N ARG A 8 -32.06 -6.37 4.56
CA ARG A 8 -31.00 -5.43 4.95
C ARG A 8 -30.94 -4.32 3.90
N LEU A 9 -31.25 -3.11 4.31
CA LEU A 9 -30.97 -1.90 3.54
C LEU A 9 -29.48 -1.58 3.73
N VAL A 10 -28.64 -2.05 2.82
CA VAL A 10 -27.29 -1.50 2.66
C VAL A 10 -27.43 -0.01 2.37
N PRO A 11 -26.86 0.90 3.17
CA PRO A 11 -27.04 2.32 2.96
C PRO A 11 -26.52 2.72 1.60
N ALA A 12 -27.42 3.10 0.70
CA ALA A 12 -27.15 3.52 -0.68
C ALA A 12 -26.13 4.69 -0.79
N ASN A 13 -25.83 5.33 0.33
CA ASN A 13 -24.95 6.49 0.40
C ASN A 13 -23.43 6.13 0.35
N ARG A 14 -23.03 4.90 0.70
CA ARG A 14 -21.63 4.45 0.66
C ARG A 14 -21.16 4.24 -0.78
N ARG A 15 -21.95 3.57 -1.61
CA ARG A 15 -21.63 3.31 -3.04
C ARG A 15 -21.50 4.60 -3.86
N HIS A 16 -22.29 5.63 -3.55
CA HIS A 16 -22.21 6.93 -4.24
C HIS A 16 -21.00 7.76 -3.82
N ARG A 17 -20.48 7.63 -2.61
CA ARG A 17 -19.26 8.31 -2.17
C ARG A 17 -18.02 7.66 -2.78
N LEU A 18 -17.97 6.33 -2.82
CA LEU A 18 -16.88 5.56 -3.44
C LEU A 18 -16.78 5.81 -4.94
N ALA A 19 -17.90 5.77 -5.67
CA ALA A 19 -17.93 6.07 -7.11
C ALA A 19 -17.44 7.50 -7.43
N LYS A 20 -17.76 8.49 -6.58
CA LYS A 20 -17.28 9.86 -6.74
C LYS A 20 -15.80 10.01 -6.42
N GLY A 21 -15.28 9.27 -5.40
CA GLY A 21 -13.86 9.23 -5.06
C GLY A 21 -13.01 8.64 -6.19
N VAL A 22 -13.40 7.47 -6.69
CA VAL A 22 -12.73 6.81 -7.83
C VAL A 22 -12.79 7.66 -9.10
N LEU A 23 -13.94 8.26 -9.41
CA LEU A 23 -14.09 9.13 -10.58
C LEU A 23 -13.24 10.41 -10.47
N GLY A 24 -13.14 10.99 -9.26
CA GLY A 24 -12.28 12.14 -8.97
C GLY A 24 -10.80 11.81 -9.10
N LEU A 25 -10.39 10.62 -8.63
CA LEU A 25 -9.02 10.13 -8.75
C LEU A 25 -8.65 9.86 -10.23
N LEU A 26 -9.52 9.19 -10.97
CA LEU A 26 -9.33 8.94 -12.41
C LEU A 26 -9.27 10.25 -13.21
N ALA A 27 -10.08 11.23 -12.88
CA ALA A 27 -10.03 12.55 -13.49
C ALA A 27 -8.75 13.33 -13.13
N ALA A 28 -8.26 13.21 -11.89
CA ALA A 28 -6.98 13.80 -11.47
C ALA A 28 -5.80 13.14 -12.18
N ILE A 29 -5.79 11.81 -12.30
CA ILE A 29 -4.78 11.07 -13.07
C ILE A 29 -4.84 11.46 -14.55
N ALA A 30 -6.02 11.55 -15.14
CA ALA A 30 -6.19 11.97 -16.54
C ALA A 30 -5.72 13.42 -16.77
N MET A 31 -5.98 14.34 -15.84
CA MET A 31 -5.48 15.72 -15.91
C MET A 31 -3.97 15.81 -15.72
N MET A 32 -3.38 15.01 -14.82
CA MET A 32 -1.91 14.89 -14.68
C MET A 32 -1.30 14.33 -15.96
N LEU A 33 -1.85 13.27 -16.54
CA LEU A 33 -1.38 12.68 -17.79
C LEU A 33 -1.46 13.67 -18.96
N ALA A 34 -2.54 14.45 -19.07
CA ALA A 34 -2.68 15.49 -20.10
C ALA A 34 -1.67 16.65 -19.89
N GLY A 35 -1.43 17.06 -18.64
CA GLY A 35 -0.43 18.07 -18.29
C GLY A 35 1.01 17.61 -18.56
N LEU A 36 1.30 16.32 -18.34
CA LEU A 36 2.61 15.70 -18.62
C LEU A 36 2.87 15.57 -20.13
N GLN A 37 1.86 15.24 -20.94
CA GLN A 37 1.99 15.21 -22.40
C GLN A 37 2.29 16.60 -23.00
N ALA A 38 1.71 17.66 -22.45
CA ALA A 38 1.99 19.03 -22.89
C ALA A 38 3.44 19.47 -22.52
N ARG A 39 4.01 18.95 -21.43
CA ARG A 39 5.40 19.23 -21.01
C ARG A 39 6.42 18.36 -21.74
N ALA A 40 6.11 17.12 -22.07
CA ALA A 40 6.97 16.25 -22.89
C ALA A 40 7.24 16.87 -24.27
N GLN A 41 6.28 17.61 -24.85
CA GLN A 41 6.45 18.37 -26.08
C GLN A 41 7.25 19.67 -25.92
N ALA A 42 7.42 20.19 -24.68
CA ALA A 42 8.13 21.44 -24.39
C ALA A 42 9.61 21.27 -24.07
N GLY A 43 10.16 20.05 -24.15
CA GLY A 43 11.54 19.70 -23.79
C GLY A 43 11.73 19.68 -22.27
N SER A 44 11.73 18.50 -21.69
CA SER A 44 11.74 18.26 -20.21
C SER A 44 13.05 18.66 -19.51
N GLY A 45 13.97 19.34 -20.16
CA GLY A 45 15.26 19.75 -19.55
C GLY A 45 16.07 18.57 -18.99
N GLY A 46 15.92 17.36 -19.56
CA GLY A 46 16.60 16.14 -19.10
C GLY A 46 15.89 15.41 -17.95
N TRP A 47 14.67 15.81 -17.56
CA TRP A 47 13.86 15.09 -16.59
C TRP A 47 12.94 14.07 -17.27
N GLU A 48 12.91 12.87 -16.73
CA GLU A 48 12.05 11.76 -17.09
C GLU A 48 11.05 11.51 -15.96
N PHE A 49 9.80 11.24 -16.32
CA PHE A 49 8.73 10.93 -15.38
C PHE A 49 8.22 9.51 -15.62
N THR A 50 7.99 8.80 -14.54
CA THR A 50 7.39 7.45 -14.58
C THR A 50 6.20 7.39 -13.64
N LEU A 51 5.07 6.89 -14.13
CA LEU A 51 3.89 6.56 -13.33
C LEU A 51 3.63 5.07 -13.45
N ALA A 52 3.43 4.39 -12.32
CA ALA A 52 3.24 2.94 -12.29
C ALA A 52 2.09 2.55 -11.36
N PRO A 53 0.84 2.42 -11.86
CA PRO A 53 -0.18 1.67 -11.13
C PRO A 53 0.22 0.20 -11.04
N TYR A 54 0.01 -0.40 -9.85
CA TYR A 54 0.35 -1.79 -9.60
C TYR A 54 -0.60 -2.44 -8.60
N ALA A 55 -0.47 -3.74 -8.42
CA ALA A 55 -1.18 -4.52 -7.41
C ALA A 55 -0.23 -5.53 -6.78
N ILE A 56 -0.43 -5.84 -5.51
CA ILE A 56 0.28 -6.87 -4.75
C ILE A 56 -0.73 -7.94 -4.34
N ALA A 57 -0.40 -9.21 -4.59
CA ALA A 57 -1.08 -10.35 -4.01
C ALA A 57 -0.51 -10.61 -2.62
N ALA A 58 -0.81 -9.72 -1.68
CA ALA A 58 -0.21 -9.70 -0.35
C ALA A 58 -0.76 -10.79 0.56
N ALA A 59 0.12 -11.34 1.40
CA ALA A 59 -0.21 -12.07 2.62
C ALA A 59 0.41 -11.32 3.81
N MET A 60 -0.19 -11.46 5.00
CA MET A 60 0.26 -10.81 6.24
C MET A 60 0.52 -11.87 7.30
N ASP A 61 1.69 -11.78 7.95
CA ASP A 61 2.12 -12.67 9.01
C ASP A 61 2.77 -11.87 10.14
N GLY A 62 2.43 -12.16 11.40
CA GLY A 62 3.02 -11.44 12.54
C GLY A 62 2.13 -11.45 13.77
N VAL A 63 2.27 -10.39 14.58
CA VAL A 63 1.54 -10.21 15.84
C VAL A 63 1.02 -8.78 15.94
N THR A 64 -0.19 -8.62 16.44
CA THR A 64 -0.74 -7.32 16.82
C THR A 64 -1.20 -7.33 18.27
N VAL A 65 -1.03 -6.20 18.97
CA VAL A 65 -1.58 -5.96 20.29
C VAL A 65 -2.50 -4.75 20.23
N VAL A 66 -3.76 -4.91 20.59
CA VAL A 66 -4.74 -3.82 20.65
C VAL A 66 -5.34 -3.77 22.06
N LYS A 67 -5.16 -2.62 22.73
CA LYS A 67 -5.64 -2.43 24.12
C LYS A 67 -5.15 -3.54 25.07
N GLY A 68 -3.88 -3.96 24.90
CA GLY A 68 -3.25 -5.00 25.71
C GLY A 68 -3.69 -6.43 25.40
N VAL A 69 -4.48 -6.65 24.37
CA VAL A 69 -4.88 -7.98 23.87
C VAL A 69 -4.03 -8.33 22.66
N GLU A 70 -3.24 -9.40 22.78
CA GLU A 70 -2.40 -9.93 21.72
C GLU A 70 -3.20 -10.85 20.79
N ALA A 71 -2.97 -10.75 19.49
CA ALA A 71 -3.52 -11.61 18.48
C ALA A 71 -2.48 -11.92 17.39
N ASP A 72 -2.40 -13.20 17.01
CA ASP A 72 -1.61 -13.60 15.85
C ASP A 72 -2.27 -13.10 14.56
N VAL A 73 -1.46 -12.61 13.64
CA VAL A 73 -1.84 -12.23 12.28
C VAL A 73 -1.28 -13.30 11.35
N ASP A 74 -2.16 -14.08 10.73
CA ASP A 74 -1.83 -15.06 9.68
C ASP A 74 -2.96 -14.97 8.64
N ILE A 75 -2.80 -14.03 7.71
CA ILE A 75 -3.82 -13.71 6.71
C ILE A 75 -3.26 -14.02 5.33
N PRO A 76 -3.63 -15.18 4.75
CA PRO A 76 -3.19 -15.56 3.41
C PRO A 76 -3.83 -14.66 2.34
N PHE A 77 -3.20 -14.61 1.17
CA PHE A 77 -3.61 -13.77 0.05
C PHE A 77 -5.07 -13.96 -0.39
N ASP A 78 -5.55 -15.19 -0.46
CA ASP A 78 -6.93 -15.49 -0.85
C ASP A 78 -7.94 -14.87 0.12
N THR A 79 -7.66 -14.92 1.42
CA THR A 79 -8.45 -14.26 2.45
C THR A 79 -8.45 -12.72 2.28
N ILE A 80 -7.29 -12.12 1.99
CA ILE A 80 -7.21 -10.68 1.70
C ILE A 80 -8.05 -10.35 0.47
N LEU A 81 -7.89 -11.12 -0.62
CA LEU A 81 -8.61 -10.87 -1.88
C LEU A 81 -10.13 -11.01 -1.74
N GLU A 82 -10.60 -12.00 -0.96
CA GLU A 82 -12.04 -12.23 -0.73
C GLU A 82 -12.69 -11.12 0.12
N ASN A 83 -11.92 -10.48 0.99
CA ASN A 83 -12.40 -9.47 1.94
C ASN A 83 -11.97 -8.04 1.56
N LEU A 84 -11.36 -7.87 0.39
CA LEU A 84 -10.91 -6.57 -0.11
C LEU A 84 -12.10 -5.74 -0.59
N ASP A 85 -12.42 -4.66 0.13
CA ASP A 85 -13.44 -3.70 -0.28
C ASP A 85 -12.89 -2.70 -1.29
N MET A 86 -11.72 -2.13 -1.02
CA MET A 86 -11.05 -1.20 -1.92
C MET A 86 -9.52 -1.26 -1.78
N THR A 87 -8.82 -1.17 -2.90
CA THR A 87 -7.37 -0.95 -2.91
C THR A 87 -6.96 0.02 -4.01
N PHE A 88 -5.92 0.78 -3.74
CA PHE A 88 -5.23 1.60 -4.74
C PHE A 88 -3.73 1.57 -4.45
N MET A 89 -2.94 1.24 -5.47
CA MET A 89 -1.49 1.23 -5.36
C MET A 89 -0.88 1.94 -6.57
N GLY A 90 0.06 2.83 -6.31
CA GLY A 90 0.69 3.61 -7.37
C GLY A 90 2.05 4.15 -6.98
N HIS A 91 2.96 4.10 -7.92
CA HIS A 91 4.31 4.59 -7.79
C HIS A 91 4.57 5.69 -8.81
N PHE A 92 5.33 6.71 -8.41
CA PHE A 92 5.73 7.81 -9.25
C PHE A 92 7.20 8.16 -9.05
N ASP A 93 7.93 8.27 -10.17
CA ASP A 93 9.31 8.75 -10.21
C ASP A 93 9.43 10.00 -11.08
N MET A 94 10.26 10.93 -10.64
CA MET A 94 10.79 12.03 -11.41
C MET A 94 12.31 11.97 -11.32
N GLN A 95 13.00 11.74 -12.42
CA GLN A 95 14.44 11.53 -12.42
C GLN A 95 15.17 12.29 -13.55
N ASN A 96 16.45 12.55 -13.32
CA ASN A 96 17.40 12.98 -14.33
C ASN A 96 18.68 12.14 -14.26
N GLU A 97 19.77 12.60 -14.86
CA GLU A 97 21.04 11.87 -14.85
C GLU A 97 21.57 11.57 -13.43
N ARG A 98 21.27 12.39 -12.43
CA ARG A 98 21.85 12.31 -11.08
C ARG A 98 20.84 12.20 -9.96
N TRP A 99 19.68 12.82 -10.10
CA TRP A 99 18.69 12.95 -9.04
C TRP A 99 17.42 12.17 -9.34
N LEU A 100 16.85 11.62 -8.30
CA LEU A 100 15.56 10.96 -8.30
C LEU A 100 14.68 11.58 -7.20
N LEU A 101 13.42 11.86 -7.51
CA LEU A 101 12.35 11.99 -6.55
C LEU A 101 11.40 10.83 -6.79
N SER A 102 11.16 10.04 -5.76
CA SER A 102 10.30 8.86 -5.80
C SER A 102 9.16 9.01 -4.81
N SER A 103 7.98 8.55 -5.15
CA SER A 103 6.86 8.41 -4.22
C SER A 103 6.07 7.13 -4.49
N ASP A 104 5.55 6.54 -3.42
CA ASP A 104 4.74 5.32 -3.46
C ASP A 104 3.52 5.48 -2.58
N LEU A 105 2.36 5.01 -3.02
CA LEU A 105 1.11 5.03 -2.28
C LEU A 105 0.47 3.66 -2.33
N ILE A 106 0.20 3.11 -1.15
CA ILE A 106 -0.64 1.93 -0.96
C ILE A 106 -1.82 2.36 -0.09
N TYR A 107 -3.02 2.09 -0.56
CA TYR A 107 -4.25 2.19 0.21
C TYR A 107 -4.97 0.84 0.13
N MET A 108 -5.39 0.31 1.28
CA MET A 108 -6.09 -0.95 1.39
C MET A 108 -7.19 -0.83 2.43
N ASP A 109 -8.39 -1.34 2.12
CA ASP A 109 -9.55 -1.42 2.99
C ASP A 109 -10.09 -2.85 2.94
N LEU A 110 -10.08 -3.52 4.09
CA LEU A 110 -10.49 -4.92 4.27
C LEU A 110 -11.66 -5.00 5.23
N GLU A 111 -12.66 -5.81 4.90
CA GLU A 111 -13.78 -6.12 5.78
C GLU A 111 -14.11 -7.62 5.73
N ALA A 112 -13.84 -8.32 6.81
CA ALA A 112 -14.16 -9.73 6.98
C ALA A 112 -15.32 -9.91 7.96
N SER A 113 -16.35 -10.65 7.57
CA SER A 113 -17.51 -10.94 8.42
C SER A 113 -17.76 -12.44 8.56
N SER A 114 -18.00 -12.87 9.78
CA SER A 114 -18.39 -14.24 10.11
C SER A 114 -19.75 -14.25 10.82
N GLU A 115 -20.68 -15.07 10.32
CA GLU A 115 -22.07 -15.13 10.81
C GLU A 115 -22.46 -16.55 11.29
N PRO A 116 -21.88 -17.09 12.38
CA PRO A 116 -22.33 -18.37 12.93
C PRO A 116 -23.64 -18.20 13.72
N ALA A 117 -24.73 -18.85 13.27
CA ALA A 117 -26.07 -18.93 13.89
C ALA A 117 -26.73 -17.56 14.17
N ASP A 118 -26.59 -17.02 15.39
CA ASP A 118 -27.26 -15.78 15.83
C ASP A 118 -26.25 -14.66 16.12
N ARG A 119 -25.03 -14.76 15.61
CA ARG A 119 -23.93 -13.82 15.91
C ARG A 119 -23.32 -13.32 14.62
N THR A 120 -22.93 -12.06 14.62
CA THR A 120 -22.11 -11.49 13.54
C THR A 120 -20.85 -10.93 14.18
N THR A 121 -19.69 -11.34 13.65
CA THR A 121 -18.40 -10.73 13.99
C THR A 121 -17.86 -10.12 12.71
N THR A 122 -17.54 -8.82 12.75
CA THR A 122 -16.96 -8.11 11.63
C THR A 122 -15.60 -7.55 12.06
N ALA A 123 -14.55 -7.91 11.35
CA ALA A 123 -13.23 -7.35 11.47
C ALA A 123 -12.98 -6.40 10.30
N THR A 124 -12.47 -5.22 10.58
CA THR A 124 -12.10 -4.22 9.56
C THR A 124 -10.65 -3.83 9.73
N MET A 125 -9.95 -3.62 8.61
CA MET A 125 -8.61 -3.07 8.58
C MET A 125 -8.50 -2.07 7.44
N GLN A 126 -8.04 -0.87 7.75
CA GLN A 126 -7.74 0.17 6.78
C GLN A 126 -6.28 0.57 6.92
N GLU A 127 -5.54 0.50 5.83
CA GLU A 127 -4.12 0.88 5.80
C GLU A 127 -3.87 1.91 4.70
N THR A 128 -3.14 2.97 5.06
CA THR A 128 -2.55 3.91 4.12
C THR A 128 -1.06 3.98 4.37
N LEU A 129 -0.27 3.63 3.37
CA LEU A 129 1.17 3.79 3.38
C LEU A 129 1.55 4.76 2.26
N PHE A 130 2.23 5.84 2.61
CA PHE A 130 2.71 6.84 1.68
C PHE A 130 4.18 7.13 1.90
N GLU A 131 4.99 7.00 0.85
CA GLU A 131 6.43 7.22 0.87
C GLU A 131 6.83 8.37 -0.05
N VAL A 132 7.83 9.14 0.37
CA VAL A 132 8.54 10.09 -0.47
C VAL A 132 10.03 9.98 -0.19
N ALA A 133 10.85 9.82 -1.23
CA ALA A 133 12.29 9.73 -1.13
C ALA A 133 13.00 10.60 -2.17
N GLY A 134 14.08 11.22 -1.73
CA GLY A 134 15.10 11.78 -2.63
C GLY A 134 16.19 10.73 -2.90
N GLY A 135 16.63 10.63 -4.14
CA GLY A 135 17.67 9.69 -4.56
C GLY A 135 18.83 10.37 -5.25
N TYR A 136 20.03 9.83 -5.06
CA TYR A 136 21.24 10.24 -5.77
C TYR A 136 21.86 9.03 -6.49
N ARG A 137 22.02 9.15 -7.81
CA ARG A 137 22.58 8.10 -8.65
C ARG A 137 24.10 8.12 -8.54
N VAL A 138 24.66 7.15 -7.81
CA VAL A 138 26.10 7.00 -7.57
C VAL A 138 26.81 6.29 -8.71
N THR A 139 26.09 5.42 -9.43
CA THR A 139 26.52 4.79 -10.70
C THR A 139 25.33 4.72 -11.65
N PRO A 140 25.50 4.40 -12.95
CA PRO A 140 24.37 4.21 -13.86
C PRO A 140 23.34 3.14 -13.40
N ALA A 141 23.78 2.20 -12.56
CA ALA A 141 22.94 1.11 -12.06
C ALA A 141 22.46 1.31 -10.62
N VAL A 142 23.05 2.18 -9.81
CA VAL A 142 22.80 2.27 -8.36
C VAL A 142 22.40 3.68 -7.97
N THR A 143 21.25 3.79 -7.32
CA THR A 143 20.74 5.02 -6.70
C THR A 143 20.62 4.80 -5.21
N LEU A 144 21.22 5.67 -4.40
CA LEU A 144 21.02 5.73 -2.95
C LEU A 144 19.80 6.60 -2.65
N LEU A 145 19.02 6.22 -1.65
CA LEU A 145 17.75 6.84 -1.30
C LEU A 145 17.75 7.27 0.17
N ALA A 146 17.08 8.38 0.44
CA ALA A 146 16.68 8.77 1.79
C ALA A 146 15.30 9.42 1.72
N GLY A 147 14.42 9.08 2.65
CA GLY A 147 13.03 9.52 2.59
C GLY A 147 12.30 9.40 3.90
N VAL A 148 10.98 9.61 3.81
CA VAL A 148 10.03 9.43 4.89
C VAL A 148 8.88 8.56 4.41
N ARG A 149 8.39 7.71 5.31
CA ARG A 149 7.24 6.82 5.16
C ARG A 149 6.19 7.21 6.18
N TYR A 150 5.00 7.59 5.73
CA TYR A 150 3.82 7.78 6.55
C TYR A 150 2.99 6.52 6.52
N VAL A 151 2.60 6.04 7.71
CA VAL A 151 1.67 4.92 7.87
C VAL A 151 0.47 5.39 8.68
N ASP A 152 -0.72 5.06 8.22
CA ASP A 152 -1.99 5.21 8.96
C ASP A 152 -2.70 3.87 8.94
N LEU A 153 -2.93 3.32 10.13
CA LEU A 153 -3.51 2.00 10.34
C LEU A 153 -4.72 2.12 11.25
N GLY A 154 -5.89 1.73 10.74
CA GLY A 154 -7.13 1.56 11.49
C GLY A 154 -7.53 0.10 11.55
N VAL A 155 -7.83 -0.41 12.74
CA VAL A 155 -8.38 -1.75 12.94
C VAL A 155 -9.66 -1.65 13.75
N GLY A 156 -10.67 -2.45 13.38
CA GLY A 156 -11.96 -2.50 14.06
C GLY A 156 -12.45 -3.93 14.22
N LEU A 157 -13.11 -4.19 15.34
CA LEU A 157 -13.79 -5.45 15.61
C LEU A 157 -15.18 -5.16 16.17
N SER A 158 -16.20 -5.55 15.43
CA SER A 158 -17.61 -5.44 15.85
C SER A 158 -18.18 -6.82 16.11
N TYR A 159 -18.83 -6.97 17.24
CA TYR A 159 -19.55 -8.19 17.63
C TYR A 159 -21.01 -7.86 17.90
N ALA A 160 -21.92 -8.49 17.19
CA ALA A 160 -23.37 -8.40 17.41
C ALA A 160 -23.96 -9.79 17.69
N GLY A 161 -24.52 -9.99 18.89
CA GLY A 161 -25.20 -11.21 19.30
C GLY A 161 -26.59 -10.91 19.91
N PRO A 162 -27.39 -11.94 20.26
CA PRO A 162 -28.78 -11.77 20.70
C PRO A 162 -28.97 -10.88 21.92
N SER A 163 -27.97 -10.74 22.78
CA SER A 163 -28.04 -10.00 24.04
C SER A 163 -26.80 -9.12 24.30
N LEU A 164 -25.86 -9.05 23.34
CA LEU A 164 -24.63 -8.30 23.53
C LEU A 164 -24.20 -7.73 22.18
N GLU A 165 -23.91 -6.43 22.17
CA GLU A 165 -23.25 -5.72 21.08
C GLU A 165 -21.98 -5.07 21.64
N ARG A 166 -20.86 -5.24 20.96
CA ARG A 166 -19.57 -4.65 21.33
C ARG A 166 -18.83 -4.23 20.10
N ASP A 167 -18.27 -3.03 20.17
CA ASP A 167 -17.36 -2.47 19.17
C ASP A 167 -16.05 -2.12 19.86
N ALA A 168 -14.96 -2.47 19.20
CA ALA A 168 -13.62 -2.06 19.57
C ALA A 168 -12.90 -1.58 18.31
N ASP A 169 -12.34 -0.39 18.36
CA ASP A 169 -11.57 0.22 17.29
C ASP A 169 -10.28 0.80 17.84
N ALA A 170 -9.25 0.79 17.03
CA ALA A 170 -8.00 1.47 17.28
C ALA A 170 -7.48 2.07 15.96
N SER A 171 -6.87 3.24 16.05
CA SER A 171 -6.21 3.89 14.92
C SER A 171 -4.89 4.48 15.39
N LYS A 172 -3.84 4.26 14.61
CA LYS A 172 -2.50 4.77 14.85
C LYS A 172 -1.92 5.29 13.54
N SER A 173 -1.19 6.41 13.65
CA SER A 173 -0.43 6.94 12.52
C SER A 173 0.94 7.39 12.98
N TRP A 174 1.94 7.15 12.14
CA TRP A 174 3.32 7.50 12.43
C TRP A 174 4.11 7.85 11.16
N VAL A 175 5.31 8.37 11.35
CA VAL A 175 6.24 8.70 10.25
C VAL A 175 7.60 8.10 10.56
N ASP A 176 8.12 7.32 9.62
CA ASP A 176 9.43 6.69 9.68
C ASP A 176 10.38 7.38 8.71
N PRO A 177 11.52 7.90 9.15
CA PRO A 177 12.63 8.17 8.25
C PRO A 177 13.22 6.85 7.77
N PHE A 178 13.67 6.80 6.50
CA PHE A 178 14.34 5.62 5.97
C PHE A 178 15.52 5.98 5.06
N VAL A 179 16.42 5.02 4.89
CA VAL A 179 17.51 5.06 3.92
C VAL A 179 17.55 3.75 3.15
N GLY A 180 17.94 3.81 1.88
CA GLY A 180 17.92 2.62 1.04
C GLY A 180 18.73 2.75 -0.23
N ALA A 181 18.58 1.75 -1.08
CA ALA A 181 19.20 1.72 -2.42
C ALA A 181 18.27 1.06 -3.44
N HIS A 182 18.32 1.58 -4.65
CA HIS A 182 17.70 0.98 -5.81
C HIS A 182 18.77 0.62 -6.84
N VAL A 183 18.72 -0.60 -7.35
CA VAL A 183 19.63 -1.12 -8.36
C VAL A 183 18.83 -1.49 -9.60
N THR A 184 19.24 -1.00 -10.77
CA THR A 184 18.63 -1.35 -12.05
C THR A 184 19.67 -1.93 -12.99
N ALA A 185 19.35 -3.04 -13.62
CA ALA A 185 20.19 -3.70 -14.61
C ALA A 185 19.41 -4.00 -15.90
N ALA A 186 19.95 -3.63 -17.04
CA ALA A 186 19.39 -4.03 -18.33
C ALA A 186 19.72 -5.52 -18.60
N LEU A 187 18.72 -6.29 -18.99
CA LEU A 187 18.82 -7.71 -19.36
C LEU A 187 18.62 -7.89 -20.88
N GLY A 188 19.23 -7.01 -21.68
CA GLY A 188 19.07 -6.91 -23.13
C GLY A 188 18.25 -5.68 -23.54
N ASP A 189 17.68 -5.69 -24.75
CA ASP A 189 17.05 -4.49 -25.33
C ASP A 189 15.70 -4.13 -24.69
N ARG A 190 14.95 -5.14 -24.23
CA ARG A 190 13.58 -4.97 -23.76
C ARG A 190 13.34 -5.37 -22.30
N TRP A 191 14.27 -6.15 -21.71
CA TRP A 191 14.13 -6.62 -20.36
C TRP A 191 15.03 -5.84 -19.40
N TRP A 192 14.57 -5.63 -18.19
CA TRP A 192 15.35 -5.05 -17.12
C TRP A 192 15.00 -5.69 -15.78
N LEU A 193 15.94 -5.63 -14.85
CA LEU A 193 15.78 -6.03 -13.46
C LEU A 193 15.90 -4.79 -12.59
N GLY A 194 14.97 -4.60 -11.66
CA GLY A 194 15.04 -3.62 -10.59
C GLY A 194 15.04 -4.31 -9.24
N VAL A 195 15.94 -3.91 -8.35
CA VAL A 195 15.99 -4.38 -6.96
C VAL A 195 16.03 -3.17 -6.05
N HIS A 196 15.21 -3.15 -5.04
CA HIS A 196 15.14 -2.11 -4.02
C HIS A 196 15.27 -2.72 -2.65
N GLY A 197 15.91 -2.00 -1.73
CA GLY A 197 15.91 -2.31 -0.32
C GLY A 197 16.11 -1.05 0.49
N ASP A 198 15.36 -0.92 1.57
CA ASP A 198 15.47 0.17 2.54
C ASP A 198 15.29 -0.33 3.98
N VAL A 199 15.75 0.48 4.92
CA VAL A 199 15.54 0.30 6.34
C VAL A 199 15.21 1.66 6.97
N GLY A 200 14.28 1.68 7.90
CA GLY A 200 13.73 2.87 8.51
C GLY A 200 13.20 2.64 9.93
N GLY A 201 12.42 3.60 10.41
CA GLY A 201 11.91 3.64 11.80
C GLY A 201 12.92 4.27 12.73
N PHE A 202 13.95 3.51 13.12
CA PHE A 202 15.04 3.94 14.02
C PHE A 202 14.53 4.49 15.35
N GLY A 203 13.36 4.04 15.83
CA GLY A 203 12.71 4.53 17.05
C GLY A 203 12.14 5.96 16.94
N VAL A 204 11.95 6.50 15.73
CA VAL A 204 11.29 7.81 15.51
C VAL A 204 9.78 7.63 15.45
N GLY A 205 9.29 6.74 14.60
CA GLY A 205 7.91 6.27 14.53
C GLY A 205 7.88 4.80 14.95
N SER A 206 8.22 3.87 14.04
CA SER A 206 8.42 2.46 14.37
C SER A 206 9.81 2.22 14.98
N GLU A 207 9.96 1.13 15.74
CA GLU A 207 11.25 0.66 16.24
C GLU A 207 12.15 0.27 15.07
N LEU A 208 11.57 -0.50 14.14
CA LEU A 208 12.20 -0.91 12.89
C LEU A 208 11.13 -1.06 11.80
N ALA A 209 11.46 -0.59 10.60
CA ALA A 209 10.75 -0.95 9.40
C ALA A 209 11.76 -1.26 8.29
N TRP A 210 11.49 -2.26 7.47
CA TRP A 210 12.30 -2.50 6.29
C TRP A 210 11.44 -2.91 5.11
N GLN A 211 11.92 -2.63 3.91
CA GLN A 211 11.26 -3.01 2.69
C GLN A 211 12.28 -3.57 1.71
N ALA A 212 11.89 -4.62 0.99
CA ALA A 212 12.65 -5.13 -0.13
C ALA A 212 11.72 -5.55 -1.27
N TYR A 213 12.08 -5.24 -2.50
CA TYR A 213 11.40 -5.79 -3.67
C TYR A 213 12.37 -6.02 -4.83
N ALA A 214 12.03 -7.00 -5.65
CA ALA A 214 12.70 -7.28 -6.92
C ALA A 214 11.68 -7.40 -8.04
N ASN A 215 11.91 -6.71 -9.14
CA ASN A 215 11.03 -6.62 -10.29
C ASN A 215 11.75 -6.95 -11.58
N VAL A 216 11.12 -7.73 -12.43
CA VAL A 216 11.49 -7.88 -13.83
C VAL A 216 10.51 -7.07 -14.68
N GLY A 217 11.04 -6.18 -15.51
CA GLY A 217 10.24 -5.37 -16.42
C GLY A 217 10.46 -5.74 -17.88
N PHE A 218 9.40 -5.71 -18.65
CA PHE A 218 9.40 -5.88 -20.10
C PHE A 218 8.91 -4.60 -20.77
N ARG A 219 9.79 -3.99 -21.58
CA ARG A 219 9.47 -2.79 -22.38
C ARG A 219 8.63 -3.19 -23.59
N ALA A 220 7.32 -2.93 -23.52
CA ALA A 220 6.38 -3.18 -24.60
C ALA A 220 6.51 -2.11 -25.70
N SER A 221 6.77 -0.84 -25.30
CA SER A 221 7.05 0.30 -26.18
C SER A 221 8.01 1.27 -25.46
N ASP A 222 8.35 2.39 -26.10
CA ASP A 222 9.18 3.44 -25.46
C ASP A 222 8.49 4.09 -24.26
N LEU A 223 7.15 4.09 -24.27
CA LEU A 223 6.33 4.70 -23.23
C LEU A 223 5.80 3.70 -22.19
N VAL A 224 5.70 2.42 -22.51
CA VAL A 224 4.98 1.44 -21.69
C VAL A 224 5.84 0.22 -21.40
N SER A 225 5.93 -0.16 -20.11
CA SER A 225 6.49 -1.45 -19.71
C SER A 225 5.50 -2.19 -18.80
N VAL A 226 5.56 -3.52 -18.83
CA VAL A 226 4.89 -4.39 -17.85
C VAL A 226 5.94 -4.85 -16.86
N VAL A 227 5.59 -4.85 -15.59
CA VAL A 227 6.49 -5.18 -14.48
C VAL A 227 5.87 -6.29 -13.66
N ALA A 228 6.65 -7.29 -13.29
CA ALA A 228 6.24 -8.34 -12.36
C ALA A 228 7.38 -8.59 -11.37
N GLY A 229 7.05 -8.88 -10.12
CA GLY A 229 8.05 -9.09 -9.08
C GLY A 229 7.49 -9.61 -7.78
N TYR A 230 8.27 -9.41 -6.72
CA TYR A 230 7.91 -9.76 -5.35
C TYR A 230 8.33 -8.64 -4.42
N ARG A 231 7.47 -8.29 -3.47
CA ARG A 231 7.71 -7.26 -2.44
C ARG A 231 7.50 -7.87 -1.06
N ALA A 232 8.33 -7.46 -0.12
CA ALA A 232 8.19 -7.71 1.31
C ALA A 232 8.36 -6.38 2.04
N PHE A 233 7.49 -6.10 2.99
CA PHE A 233 7.48 -4.93 3.86
C PHE A 233 7.16 -5.38 5.27
N ASP A 234 8.03 -5.04 6.21
CA ASP A 234 7.94 -5.41 7.61
C ASP A 234 7.98 -4.16 8.48
N VAL A 235 7.15 -4.13 9.51
CA VAL A 235 7.05 -3.02 10.46
C VAL A 235 6.93 -3.57 11.87
N ASP A 236 7.78 -3.10 12.78
CA ASP A 236 7.65 -3.25 14.23
C ASP A 236 7.38 -1.87 14.85
N TYR A 237 6.10 -1.61 15.14
CA TYR A 237 5.63 -0.37 15.76
C TYR A 237 4.99 -0.65 17.10
N GLU A 238 5.40 0.09 18.14
CA GLU A 238 4.85 0.00 19.49
C GLU A 238 4.43 1.38 20.00
N ASP A 239 3.30 1.46 20.71
CA ASP A 239 2.85 2.68 21.38
C ASP A 239 2.00 2.35 22.62
N GLY A 240 2.14 3.15 23.67
CA GLY A 240 1.42 2.97 24.92
C GLY A 240 1.95 1.83 25.77
N SER A 241 1.22 1.49 26.83
CA SER A 241 1.57 0.40 27.76
C SER A 241 0.37 -0.11 28.55
N GLY A 242 0.41 -1.36 29.01
CA GLY A 242 -0.68 -1.95 29.80
C GLY A 242 -1.97 -2.04 29.03
N ALA A 243 -3.06 -1.46 29.55
CA ALA A 243 -4.38 -1.49 28.89
C ALA A 243 -4.50 -0.60 27.65
N ASP A 244 -3.55 0.31 27.44
CA ASP A 244 -3.48 1.18 26.26
C ASP A 244 -2.38 0.74 25.28
N ALA A 245 -1.75 -0.42 25.53
CA ALA A 245 -0.70 -0.95 24.66
C ALA A 245 -1.25 -1.24 23.27
N PHE A 246 -0.51 -0.75 22.27
CA PHE A 246 -0.68 -1.06 20.85
C PHE A 246 0.66 -1.54 20.31
N ARG A 247 0.66 -2.68 19.60
CA ARG A 247 1.81 -3.18 18.84
C ARG A 247 1.33 -3.66 17.48
N TYR A 248 2.11 -3.38 16.47
CA TYR A 248 1.93 -3.88 15.12
C TYR A 248 3.29 -4.36 14.60
N ASP A 249 3.51 -5.66 14.64
CA ASP A 249 4.74 -6.33 14.22
C ASP A 249 4.34 -7.33 13.12
N VAL A 250 4.32 -6.86 11.88
CA VAL A 250 3.71 -7.58 10.76
C VAL A 250 4.56 -7.47 9.51
N LEU A 251 4.84 -8.63 8.93
CA LEU A 251 5.40 -8.78 7.60
C LEU A 251 4.27 -8.90 6.58
N THR A 252 4.20 -7.95 5.65
CA THR A 252 3.33 -7.99 4.46
C THR A 252 4.17 -8.36 3.26
N SER A 253 3.85 -9.46 2.58
CA SER A 253 4.65 -9.89 1.44
C SER A 253 3.83 -10.56 0.35
N GLY A 254 4.30 -10.48 -0.91
CA GLY A 254 3.62 -11.13 -2.02
C GLY A 254 4.16 -10.78 -3.40
N PRO A 255 3.75 -11.55 -4.42
CA PRO A 255 3.99 -11.20 -5.80
C PRO A 255 3.25 -9.91 -6.18
N GLN A 256 3.90 -9.10 -7.02
CA GLN A 256 3.33 -7.86 -7.52
C GLN A 256 3.37 -7.80 -9.04
N ILE A 257 2.41 -7.09 -9.62
CA ILE A 257 2.32 -6.83 -11.04
C ILE A 257 1.90 -5.37 -11.29
N GLY A 258 2.47 -4.75 -12.31
CA GLY A 258 2.14 -3.36 -12.64
C GLY A 258 2.41 -3.01 -14.09
N VAL A 259 1.99 -1.80 -14.45
CA VAL A 259 2.28 -1.20 -15.74
C VAL A 259 2.94 0.15 -15.49
N THR A 260 4.08 0.40 -16.13
CA THR A 260 4.76 1.67 -16.03
C THR A 260 4.54 2.49 -17.28
N PHE A 261 4.28 3.77 -17.10
CA PHE A 261 4.16 4.78 -18.16
C PHE A 261 5.31 5.78 -17.99
N ARG A 262 6.15 5.92 -19.02
CA ARG A 262 7.30 6.82 -19.05
C ARG A 262 7.04 8.01 -19.99
N PHE A 263 7.40 9.21 -19.55
CA PHE A 263 7.20 10.45 -20.29
C PHE A 263 8.46 11.29 -20.40
#